data_7841a4fcda8993f0f0384c335820c654
#
_entry.id   7841a4fcda8993f0f0384c335820c654
#
_cell.length_a   1.000
_cell.length_b   1.000
_cell.length_c   1.000
_cell.angle_alpha   90.00
_cell.angle_beta   90.00
_cell.angle_gamma   90.00
#
_symmetry.space_group_name_H-M   'P 1'
#
loop_
_entity.id
_entity.type
_entity.pdbx_description
1 polymer ?
#
loop_
_entity_poly.entity_id
_entity_poly.type
_entity_poly.pdbx_seq_one_letter_code
_entity_poly.pdbx_strand_id
1 'polypeptide(L)'
;MEVLVIHRPSYDDWTFPKGKSDRGETLQRTAVREIHEETGLRVRLGHPLTRVDYRVSSGRKEVSYWMARVIEGDTSAFRPNQEVDELRWVRPREAARLLSYAHDRDLLEEFRGLRDHDAHRTRTLVVLRHAKARSRSSFTGDDVDRPLVQAGVTRACELVDLLDAYGVRRVVTSPALRCAQTVEPYAHSISTFLEIDDRLSEDTTHRQVDRAVRAVIDRKPPVVVCSHRPTLPWVFDALDLEPVDLSPGEGVVVHHRKGAVVAIEPL
;
A
#
# COMPACT_ATOMS: atom_id res chain seq x y z
N MET A 1 16.14 7.74 15.68
CA MET A 1 15.39 6.81 14.83
C MET A 1 16.30 5.64 14.53
N GLU A 2 15.79 4.43 14.64
CA GLU A 2 16.50 3.17 14.42
C GLU A 2 15.86 2.43 13.27
N VAL A 3 16.59 1.52 12.66
CA VAL A 3 16.15 0.56 11.65
C VAL A 3 16.31 -0.84 12.20
N LEU A 4 15.41 -1.74 11.81
CA LEU A 4 15.48 -3.14 12.17
C LEU A 4 16.36 -3.89 11.18
N VAL A 5 17.31 -4.65 11.70
CA VAL A 5 18.11 -5.61 10.94
C VAL A 5 17.98 -6.99 11.56
N ILE A 6 18.09 -8.03 10.76
CA ILE A 6 17.97 -9.43 11.17
C ILE A 6 19.28 -10.16 10.90
N HIS A 7 19.62 -11.11 11.77
CA HIS A 7 20.68 -12.08 11.54
C HIS A 7 20.11 -13.42 11.08
N ARG A 8 20.71 -14.00 10.01
CA ARG A 8 20.28 -15.28 9.46
C ARG A 8 21.36 -16.34 9.68
N PRO A 9 21.15 -17.29 10.61
CA PRO A 9 22.20 -18.25 10.99
C PRO A 9 22.66 -19.15 9.84
N SER A 10 21.77 -19.49 8.90
CA SER A 10 22.11 -20.34 7.75
C SER A 10 23.10 -19.69 6.76
N TYR A 11 23.22 -18.36 6.80
CA TYR A 11 24.11 -17.57 5.93
C TYR A 11 25.19 -16.84 6.70
N ASP A 12 25.09 -16.79 8.03
CA ASP A 12 25.93 -15.99 8.94
C ASP A 12 26.02 -14.53 8.47
N ASP A 13 24.83 -13.93 8.18
CA ASP A 13 24.72 -12.59 7.61
C ASP A 13 23.69 -11.71 8.31
N TRP A 14 23.91 -10.39 8.21
CA TRP A 14 23.00 -9.35 8.61
C TRP A 14 22.35 -8.68 7.40
N THR A 15 21.02 -8.58 7.38
CA THR A 15 20.25 -8.04 6.27
C THR A 15 18.97 -7.33 6.76
N PHE A 16 18.28 -6.65 5.86
CA PHE A 16 16.90 -6.24 6.11
C PHE A 16 15.94 -7.43 5.98
N PRO A 17 14.83 -7.45 6.76
CA PRO A 17 13.80 -8.47 6.63
C PRO A 17 13.28 -8.57 5.19
N LYS A 18 13.16 -9.76 4.66
CA LYS A 18 12.67 -10.03 3.29
C LYS A 18 12.37 -11.51 3.10
N GLY A 19 11.44 -11.82 2.23
CA GLY A 19 11.13 -13.18 1.90
C GLY A 19 10.60 -13.38 0.49
N LYS A 20 9.96 -14.50 0.23
CA LYS A 20 9.49 -14.92 -1.09
C LYS A 20 7.98 -14.83 -1.16
N SER A 21 7.46 -14.35 -2.30
CA SER A 21 6.02 -14.39 -2.54
C SER A 21 5.52 -15.82 -2.71
N ASP A 22 4.41 -16.10 -2.06
CA ASP A 22 3.64 -17.29 -2.32
C ASP A 22 2.92 -17.19 -3.68
N ARG A 23 2.45 -18.34 -4.18
CA ARG A 23 1.77 -18.37 -5.47
C ARG A 23 0.51 -17.50 -5.45
N GLY A 24 0.48 -16.46 -6.26
CA GLY A 24 -0.64 -15.52 -6.37
C GLY A 24 -0.65 -14.43 -5.31
N GLU A 25 0.36 -14.37 -4.45
CA GLU A 25 0.51 -13.31 -3.47
C GLU A 25 1.08 -12.04 -4.11
N THR A 26 0.58 -10.88 -3.70
CA THR A 26 1.14 -9.59 -4.13
C THR A 26 2.40 -9.26 -3.33
N LEU A 27 3.30 -8.46 -3.92
CA LEU A 27 4.56 -8.08 -3.26
C LEU A 27 4.33 -7.33 -1.95
N GLN A 28 3.28 -6.50 -1.88
CA GLN A 28 2.92 -5.75 -0.68
C GLN A 28 2.47 -6.68 0.46
N ARG A 29 1.63 -7.66 0.15
CA ARG A 29 1.22 -8.68 1.12
C ARG A 29 2.41 -9.50 1.58
N THR A 30 3.24 -9.97 0.64
CA THR A 30 4.49 -10.69 0.95
C THR A 30 5.33 -9.89 1.94
N ALA A 31 5.58 -8.60 1.69
CA ALA A 31 6.42 -7.78 2.55
C ALA A 31 5.89 -7.70 3.99
N VAL A 32 4.57 -7.53 4.17
CA VAL A 32 3.96 -7.47 5.51
C VAL A 32 3.98 -8.84 6.20
N ARG A 33 3.67 -9.93 5.49
CA ARG A 33 3.70 -11.30 6.01
C ARG A 33 5.10 -11.71 6.44
N GLU A 34 6.08 -11.54 5.57
CA GLU A 34 7.47 -11.92 5.86
C GLU A 34 8.05 -11.15 7.07
N ILE A 35 7.78 -9.84 7.15
CA ILE A 35 8.19 -9.09 8.36
C ILE A 35 7.53 -9.68 9.61
N HIS A 36 6.25 -10.04 9.54
CA HIS A 36 5.56 -10.63 10.68
C HIS A 36 6.15 -12.00 11.06
N GLU A 37 6.41 -12.87 10.08
CA GLU A 37 6.98 -14.20 10.28
C GLU A 37 8.42 -14.14 10.82
N GLU A 38 9.26 -13.27 10.25
CA GLU A 38 10.67 -13.13 10.64
C GLU A 38 10.86 -12.37 11.97
N THR A 39 9.91 -11.50 12.35
CA THR A 39 10.14 -10.55 13.47
C THR A 39 9.04 -10.51 14.55
N GLY A 40 7.86 -11.04 14.26
CA GLY A 40 6.67 -10.90 15.10
C GLY A 40 5.99 -9.52 15.03
N LEU A 41 6.53 -8.59 14.26
CA LEU A 41 6.02 -7.22 14.16
C LEU A 41 4.93 -7.12 13.10
N ARG A 42 3.87 -6.36 13.39
CA ARG A 42 2.94 -5.89 12.37
C ARG A 42 3.36 -4.49 11.90
N VAL A 43 3.44 -4.35 10.60
CA VAL A 43 3.87 -3.09 9.97
C VAL A 43 2.83 -2.61 8.96
N ARG A 44 2.88 -1.34 8.65
CA ARG A 44 2.28 -0.77 7.44
C ARG A 44 3.37 -0.27 6.52
N LEU A 45 3.16 -0.45 5.22
CA LEU A 45 4.05 0.06 4.19
C LEU A 45 3.91 1.58 4.06
N GLY A 46 5.00 2.20 3.71
CA GLY A 46 5.12 3.62 3.39
C GLY A 46 5.78 3.79 2.03
N HIS A 47 6.63 4.80 1.89
CA HIS A 47 7.34 5.12 0.64
C HIS A 47 8.06 3.90 0.07
N PRO A 48 7.84 3.55 -1.22
CA PRO A 48 8.61 2.49 -1.88
C PRO A 48 10.08 2.90 -1.99
N LEU A 49 10.97 1.91 -1.93
CA LEU A 49 12.40 2.06 -2.15
C LEU A 49 12.80 1.45 -3.49
N THR A 50 14.03 1.70 -3.92
CA THR A 50 14.57 1.10 -5.14
C THR A 50 14.53 -0.41 -5.08
N ARG A 51 14.11 -1.04 -6.18
CA ARG A 51 14.17 -2.49 -6.34
C ARG A 51 15.61 -2.94 -6.48
N VAL A 52 15.93 -4.03 -5.83
CA VAL A 52 17.27 -4.62 -5.85
C VAL A 52 17.28 -5.88 -6.70
N ASP A 53 18.14 -5.88 -7.71
CA ASP A 53 18.35 -7.02 -8.60
C ASP A 53 19.72 -7.62 -8.36
N TYR A 54 19.77 -8.93 -8.13
CA TYR A 54 21.04 -9.66 -8.05
C TYR A 54 20.94 -11.08 -8.60
N ARG A 55 22.10 -11.64 -8.95
CA ARG A 55 22.19 -13.03 -9.41
C ARG A 55 22.43 -13.95 -8.23
N VAL A 56 21.72 -15.07 -8.23
CA VAL A 56 21.93 -16.22 -7.35
C VAL A 56 22.15 -17.46 -8.22
N SER A 57 22.63 -18.55 -7.64
CA SER A 57 22.85 -19.81 -8.36
C SER A 57 21.61 -20.32 -9.12
N SER A 58 20.42 -20.03 -8.64
CA SER A 58 19.14 -20.40 -9.25
C SER A 58 18.60 -19.41 -10.30
N GLY A 59 19.31 -18.29 -10.58
CA GLY A 59 18.89 -17.29 -11.57
C GLY A 59 18.98 -15.84 -11.09
N ARG A 60 18.16 -14.95 -11.68
CA ARG A 60 18.04 -13.55 -11.27
C ARG A 60 16.99 -13.45 -10.18
N LYS A 61 17.28 -12.73 -9.12
CA LYS A 61 16.37 -12.41 -8.03
C LYS A 61 16.11 -10.91 -8.02
N GLU A 62 14.85 -10.53 -8.04
CA GLU A 62 14.36 -9.16 -7.84
C GLU A 62 13.71 -9.07 -6.47
N VAL A 63 14.04 -8.04 -5.71
CA VAL A 63 13.46 -7.78 -4.38
C VAL A 63 12.96 -6.35 -4.32
N SER A 64 11.68 -6.18 -3.99
CA SER A 64 11.05 -4.89 -3.75
C SER A 64 11.11 -4.54 -2.28
N TYR A 65 11.42 -3.29 -1.97
CA TYR A 65 11.52 -2.78 -0.61
C TYR A 65 10.65 -1.55 -0.40
N TRP A 66 10.19 -1.38 0.83
CA TRP A 66 9.44 -0.22 1.29
C TRP A 66 9.99 0.29 2.62
N MET A 67 9.88 1.57 2.84
CA MET A 67 9.88 2.06 4.21
C MET A 67 8.64 1.47 4.91
N ALA A 68 8.80 0.99 6.12
CA ALA A 68 7.70 0.46 6.90
C ALA A 68 7.64 1.11 8.28
N ARG A 69 6.45 1.11 8.87
CA ARG A 69 6.26 1.57 10.25
C ARG A 69 5.59 0.48 11.07
N VAL A 70 6.17 0.14 12.20
CA VAL A 70 5.53 -0.75 13.17
C VAL A 70 4.23 -0.11 13.68
N ILE A 71 3.15 -0.87 13.63
CA ILE A 71 1.82 -0.49 14.11
C ILE A 71 1.37 -1.32 15.31
N GLU A 72 1.95 -2.53 15.48
CA GLU A 72 1.64 -3.43 16.58
C GLU A 72 2.81 -4.39 16.84
N GLY A 73 2.96 -4.83 18.07
CA GLY A 73 4.01 -5.74 18.52
C GLY A 73 5.28 -5.04 18.96
N ASP A 74 6.12 -5.80 19.62
CA ASP A 74 7.49 -5.43 19.97
C ASP A 74 8.40 -6.66 19.82
N THR A 75 9.69 -6.43 19.73
CA THR A 75 10.68 -7.50 19.53
C THR A 75 10.99 -8.30 20.80
N SER A 76 10.40 -7.98 21.94
CA SER A 76 10.60 -8.73 23.19
C SER A 76 9.96 -10.13 23.15
N ALA A 77 8.91 -10.29 22.36
CA ALA A 77 8.24 -11.55 22.13
C ALA A 77 8.91 -12.43 21.05
N PHE A 78 9.88 -11.91 20.32
CA PHE A 78 10.61 -12.66 19.29
C PHE A 78 11.23 -13.94 19.87
N ARG A 79 11.18 -15.00 19.10
CA ARG A 79 11.84 -16.26 19.42
C ARG A 79 12.73 -16.66 18.25
N PRO A 80 14.04 -16.85 18.50
CA PRO A 80 14.96 -17.34 17.48
C PRO A 80 14.46 -18.61 16.79
N ASN A 81 14.66 -18.68 15.47
CA ASN A 81 14.31 -19.83 14.67
C ASN A 81 15.44 -20.14 13.66
N GLN A 82 15.20 -21.08 12.73
CA GLN A 82 16.21 -21.49 11.74
C GLN A 82 16.47 -20.42 10.66
N GLU A 83 15.55 -19.49 10.44
CA GLU A 83 15.67 -18.43 9.45
C GLU A 83 16.26 -17.17 10.04
N VAL A 84 15.83 -16.80 11.27
CA VAL A 84 16.27 -15.60 11.99
C VAL A 84 16.55 -15.97 13.43
N ASP A 85 17.78 -15.78 13.88
CA ASP A 85 18.17 -16.04 15.27
C ASP A 85 18.37 -14.77 16.10
N GLU A 86 18.58 -13.61 15.46
CA GLU A 86 18.74 -12.35 16.16
C GLU A 86 18.08 -11.17 15.43
N LEU A 87 17.44 -10.27 16.21
CA LEU A 87 16.87 -9.00 15.75
C LEU A 87 17.60 -7.86 16.45
N ARG A 88 17.94 -6.79 15.71
CA ARG A 88 18.50 -5.56 16.29
C ARG A 88 17.83 -4.31 15.75
N TRP A 89 17.38 -3.47 16.67
CA TRP A 89 17.08 -2.07 16.39
C TRP A 89 18.35 -1.26 16.54
N VAL A 90 18.85 -0.71 15.44
CA VAL A 90 20.13 0.01 15.44
C VAL A 90 20.02 1.35 14.71
N ARG A 91 20.87 2.29 15.08
CA ARG A 91 20.98 3.56 14.36
C ARG A 91 21.51 3.32 12.94
N PRO A 92 21.14 4.12 11.93
CA PRO A 92 21.59 3.92 10.54
C PRO A 92 23.13 3.79 10.37
N ARG A 93 23.91 4.52 11.16
CA ARG A 93 25.39 4.41 11.13
C ARG A 93 25.89 3.04 11.63
N GLU A 94 25.21 2.45 12.56
CA GLU A 94 25.51 1.11 13.06
C GLU A 94 25.03 0.05 12.09
N ALA A 95 23.82 0.19 11.55
CA ALA A 95 23.30 -0.68 10.49
C ALA A 95 24.28 -0.78 9.31
N ALA A 96 24.85 0.35 8.85
CA ALA A 96 25.82 0.38 7.75
C ALA A 96 27.08 -0.48 8.01
N ARG A 97 27.43 -0.72 9.29
CA ARG A 97 28.56 -1.58 9.68
C ARG A 97 28.16 -3.04 9.83
N LEU A 98 26.91 -3.30 10.22
CA LEU A 98 26.40 -4.65 10.42
C LEU A 98 26.01 -5.31 9.08
N LEU A 99 25.31 -4.58 8.20
CA LEU A 99 24.78 -5.11 6.95
C LEU A 99 25.88 -5.76 6.11
N SER A 100 25.67 -7.03 5.78
CA SER A 100 26.66 -7.86 5.08
C SER A 100 26.78 -7.53 3.59
N TYR A 101 25.69 -7.03 2.96
CA TYR A 101 25.62 -6.82 1.52
C TYR A 101 25.70 -5.35 1.13
N ALA A 102 26.35 -5.07 -0.02
CA ALA A 102 26.44 -3.72 -0.55
C ALA A 102 25.05 -3.14 -0.88
N HIS A 103 24.19 -3.93 -1.52
CA HIS A 103 22.85 -3.48 -1.88
C HIS A 103 21.97 -3.11 -0.67
N ASP A 104 22.14 -3.77 0.49
CA ASP A 104 21.43 -3.38 1.72
C ASP A 104 21.96 -2.03 2.26
N ARG A 105 23.27 -1.78 2.11
CA ARG A 105 23.85 -0.47 2.47
C ARG A 105 23.39 0.64 1.53
N ASP A 106 23.24 0.35 0.23
CA ASP A 106 22.70 1.31 -0.75
C ASP A 106 21.25 1.67 -0.43
N LEU A 107 20.41 0.68 -0.07
CA LEU A 107 19.05 0.91 0.43
C LEU A 107 19.02 1.76 1.71
N LEU A 108 19.96 1.53 2.60
CA LEU A 108 20.10 2.33 3.82
C LEU A 108 20.44 3.78 3.52
N GLU A 109 21.32 4.04 2.55
CA GLU A 109 21.66 5.41 2.14
C GLU A 109 20.47 6.10 1.43
N GLU A 110 19.73 5.38 0.56
CA GLU A 110 18.48 5.86 -0.01
C GLU A 110 17.48 6.25 1.08
N PHE A 111 17.25 5.35 2.05
CA PHE A 111 16.39 5.62 3.21
C PHE A 111 16.83 6.87 3.97
N ARG A 112 18.14 7.06 4.18
CA ARG A 112 18.66 8.25 4.87
C ARG A 112 18.38 9.53 4.09
N GLY A 113 18.62 9.54 2.78
CA GLY A 113 18.32 10.66 1.91
C GLY A 113 16.83 11.02 1.93
N LEU A 114 15.97 10.02 1.75
CA LEU A 114 14.51 10.21 1.79
C LEU A 114 14.02 10.70 3.17
N ARG A 115 14.62 10.21 4.26
CA ARG A 115 14.32 10.66 5.61
C ARG A 115 14.69 12.14 5.82
N ASP A 116 15.81 12.58 5.30
CA ASP A 116 16.27 13.97 5.45
C ASP A 116 15.32 14.95 4.73
N HIS A 117 14.54 14.46 3.76
CA HIS A 117 13.43 15.16 3.11
C HIS A 117 12.05 14.82 3.73
N ASP A 118 12.02 14.20 4.91
CA ASP A 118 10.80 13.79 5.62
C ASP A 118 9.88 12.79 4.88
N ALA A 119 10.35 12.08 3.86
CA ALA A 119 9.57 11.08 3.11
C ALA A 119 9.06 9.93 4.00
N HIS A 120 9.74 9.64 5.12
CA HIS A 120 9.27 8.69 6.14
C HIS A 120 8.01 9.16 6.91
N ARG A 121 7.56 10.41 6.71
CA ARG A 121 6.37 11.01 7.33
C ARG A 121 5.21 11.16 6.35
N THR A 122 5.29 10.52 5.21
CA THR A 122 4.19 10.50 4.24
C THR A 122 2.96 9.82 4.81
N ARG A 123 1.81 10.21 4.28
CA ARG A 123 0.51 9.57 4.47
C ARG A 123 0.12 8.88 3.18
N THR A 124 -0.69 7.88 3.28
CA THR A 124 -1.14 7.09 2.13
C THR A 124 -2.56 7.46 1.75
N LEU A 125 -2.75 7.79 0.48
CA LEU A 125 -4.04 7.84 -0.20
C LEU A 125 -4.03 6.78 -1.29
N VAL A 126 -4.98 5.84 -1.25
CA VAL A 126 -5.19 4.88 -2.33
C VAL A 126 -6.30 5.44 -3.23
N VAL A 127 -5.99 5.66 -4.50
CA VAL A 127 -6.96 6.02 -5.54
C VAL A 127 -7.36 4.74 -6.28
N LEU A 128 -8.62 4.34 -6.21
CA LEU A 128 -9.11 3.05 -6.67
C LEU A 128 -10.24 3.23 -7.68
N ARG A 129 -10.16 2.53 -8.80
CA ARG A 129 -11.30 2.34 -9.69
C ARG A 129 -12.17 1.20 -9.18
N HIS A 130 -13.51 1.38 -9.17
CA HIS A 130 -14.42 0.29 -8.83
C HIS A 130 -14.13 -0.99 -9.62
N ALA A 131 -14.33 -2.15 -9.01
CA ALA A 131 -14.12 -3.46 -9.63
C ALA A 131 -15.15 -3.74 -10.74
N LYS A 132 -15.00 -4.85 -11.44
CA LYS A 132 -15.82 -5.18 -12.62
C LYS A 132 -17.30 -5.30 -12.26
N ALA A 133 -18.13 -4.40 -12.80
CA ALA A 133 -19.57 -4.35 -12.62
C ALA A 133 -20.32 -4.97 -13.82
N ARG A 134 -21.61 -5.27 -13.67
CA ARG A 134 -22.49 -5.63 -14.78
C ARG A 134 -22.40 -4.58 -15.89
N SER A 135 -22.54 -5.01 -17.17
CA SER A 135 -22.57 -4.04 -18.27
C SER A 135 -23.86 -3.20 -18.23
N ARG A 136 -23.77 -1.96 -18.68
CA ARG A 136 -24.97 -1.10 -18.79
C ARG A 136 -26.05 -1.72 -19.67
N SER A 137 -25.65 -2.39 -20.76
CA SER A 137 -26.58 -3.04 -21.69
C SER A 137 -27.31 -4.27 -21.11
N SER A 138 -26.82 -4.86 -20.02
CA SER A 138 -27.40 -6.04 -19.37
C SER A 138 -28.09 -5.74 -18.03
N PHE A 139 -28.19 -4.47 -17.66
CA PHE A 139 -28.79 -4.05 -16.40
C PHE A 139 -29.97 -3.11 -16.65
N THR A 140 -31.11 -3.41 -16.06
CA THR A 140 -32.39 -2.71 -16.30
C THR A 140 -32.80 -1.73 -15.19
N GLY A 141 -32.00 -1.58 -14.13
CA GLY A 141 -32.23 -0.60 -13.06
C GLY A 141 -31.48 0.71 -13.30
N ASP A 142 -31.52 1.58 -12.30
CA ASP A 142 -30.73 2.80 -12.31
C ASP A 142 -29.23 2.50 -12.29
N ASP A 143 -28.42 3.26 -13.05
CA ASP A 143 -26.98 2.98 -13.17
C ASP A 143 -26.25 3.03 -11.81
N VAL A 144 -26.76 3.81 -10.87
CA VAL A 144 -26.22 3.87 -9.49
C VAL A 144 -26.32 2.52 -8.78
N ASP A 145 -27.37 1.74 -9.05
CA ASP A 145 -27.64 0.44 -8.42
C ASP A 145 -26.99 -0.74 -9.14
N ARG A 146 -26.21 -0.49 -10.18
CA ARG A 146 -25.56 -1.52 -10.98
C ARG A 146 -24.46 -2.23 -10.18
N PRO A 147 -24.63 -3.56 -9.88
CA PRO A 147 -23.76 -4.29 -8.97
C PRO A 147 -22.48 -4.79 -9.66
N LEU A 148 -21.53 -5.26 -8.85
CA LEU A 148 -20.38 -6.04 -9.31
C LEU A 148 -20.85 -7.37 -9.93
N VAL A 149 -20.05 -7.88 -10.88
CA VAL A 149 -20.10 -9.30 -11.31
C VAL A 149 -19.20 -10.15 -10.41
N GLN A 150 -19.32 -11.48 -10.49
CA GLN A 150 -18.54 -12.39 -9.64
C GLN A 150 -17.03 -12.10 -9.64
N ALA A 151 -16.45 -11.85 -10.82
CA ALA A 151 -15.03 -11.46 -10.92
C ALA A 151 -14.71 -10.13 -10.20
N GLY A 152 -15.67 -9.20 -10.15
CA GLY A 152 -15.54 -7.96 -9.41
C GLY A 152 -15.60 -8.20 -7.89
N VAL A 153 -16.46 -9.10 -7.44
CA VAL A 153 -16.55 -9.51 -6.02
C VAL A 153 -15.25 -10.19 -5.58
N THR A 154 -14.72 -11.11 -6.41
CA THR A 154 -13.42 -11.75 -6.12
C THR A 154 -12.32 -10.70 -5.97
N ARG A 155 -12.24 -9.73 -6.91
CA ARG A 155 -11.24 -8.66 -6.84
C ARG A 155 -11.42 -7.78 -5.59
N ALA A 156 -12.66 -7.48 -5.19
CA ALA A 156 -12.94 -6.74 -3.97
C ALA A 156 -12.40 -7.46 -2.71
N CYS A 157 -12.48 -8.79 -2.67
CA CYS A 157 -11.88 -9.58 -1.60
C CYS A 157 -10.34 -9.55 -1.63
N GLU A 158 -9.72 -9.63 -2.81
CA GLU A 158 -8.25 -9.54 -2.96
C GLU A 158 -7.70 -8.17 -2.54
N LEU A 159 -8.48 -7.10 -2.68
CA LEU A 159 -8.12 -5.75 -2.24
C LEU A 159 -7.99 -5.63 -0.71
N VAL A 160 -8.57 -6.53 0.06
CA VAL A 160 -8.52 -6.50 1.53
C VAL A 160 -7.07 -6.49 2.01
N ASP A 161 -6.28 -7.46 1.59
CA ASP A 161 -4.89 -7.59 2.02
C ASP A 161 -4.00 -6.44 1.50
N LEU A 162 -4.28 -5.96 0.28
CA LEU A 162 -3.56 -4.83 -0.30
C LEU A 162 -3.79 -3.54 0.48
N LEU A 163 -5.04 -3.23 0.83
CA LEU A 163 -5.37 -2.04 1.59
C LEU A 163 -4.87 -2.13 3.04
N ASP A 164 -4.89 -3.34 3.63
CA ASP A 164 -4.34 -3.56 4.97
C ASP A 164 -2.82 -3.36 5.00
N ALA A 165 -2.10 -3.78 3.97
CA ALA A 165 -0.65 -3.59 3.87
C ALA A 165 -0.24 -2.10 4.00
N TYR A 166 -1.06 -1.17 3.56
CA TYR A 166 -0.86 0.27 3.72
C TYR A 166 -1.52 0.85 4.97
N GLY A 167 -2.18 0.03 5.77
CA GLY A 167 -2.82 0.43 7.02
C GLY A 167 -3.93 1.44 6.81
N VAL A 168 -4.74 1.30 5.76
CA VAL A 168 -5.89 2.17 5.48
C VAL A 168 -6.85 2.13 6.65
N ARG A 169 -7.37 3.29 7.07
CA ARG A 169 -8.30 3.43 8.21
C ARG A 169 -9.61 4.12 7.84
N ARG A 170 -9.67 4.73 6.68
CA ARG A 170 -10.85 5.42 6.17
C ARG A 170 -11.17 4.91 4.77
N VAL A 171 -12.44 4.69 4.52
CA VAL A 171 -12.93 4.17 3.24
C VAL A 171 -13.95 5.15 2.69
N VAL A 172 -13.53 5.96 1.71
CA VAL A 172 -14.35 6.97 1.05
C VAL A 172 -14.76 6.45 -0.32
N THR A 173 -16.02 6.54 -0.68
CA THR A 173 -16.53 5.98 -1.92
C THR A 173 -17.65 6.79 -2.54
N SER A 174 -17.78 6.74 -3.86
CA SER A 174 -18.98 7.17 -4.57
C SER A 174 -20.23 6.41 -4.05
N PRO A 175 -21.43 7.02 -4.10
CA PRO A 175 -22.68 6.35 -3.71
C PRO A 175 -23.06 5.17 -4.59
N ALA A 176 -22.48 5.02 -5.78
CA ALA A 176 -22.80 3.92 -6.69
C ALA A 176 -22.48 2.56 -6.08
N LEU A 177 -23.44 1.63 -6.16
CA LEU A 177 -23.36 0.29 -5.56
C LEU A 177 -22.06 -0.45 -5.93
N ARG A 178 -21.59 -0.37 -7.19
CA ARG A 178 -20.34 -0.98 -7.65
C ARG A 178 -19.10 -0.44 -6.92
N CYS A 179 -19.09 0.84 -6.56
CA CYS A 179 -18.01 1.44 -5.80
C CYS A 179 -18.07 1.00 -4.33
N ALA A 180 -19.23 1.05 -3.71
CA ALA A 180 -19.44 0.56 -2.35
C ALA A 180 -19.04 -0.91 -2.22
N GLN A 181 -19.56 -1.79 -3.09
CA GLN A 181 -19.23 -3.22 -3.10
C GLN A 181 -17.74 -3.52 -3.33
N THR A 182 -16.99 -2.63 -3.98
CA THR A 182 -15.55 -2.80 -4.20
C THR A 182 -14.76 -2.66 -2.89
N VAL A 183 -15.16 -1.78 -2.00
CA VAL A 183 -14.41 -1.46 -0.78
C VAL A 183 -15.09 -1.93 0.51
N GLU A 184 -16.33 -2.40 0.44
CA GLU A 184 -17.10 -2.91 1.58
C GLU A 184 -16.42 -4.10 2.28
N PRO A 185 -15.84 -5.12 1.58
CA PRO A 185 -15.13 -6.20 2.24
C PRO A 185 -13.98 -5.69 3.11
N TYR A 186 -13.25 -4.69 2.65
CA TYR A 186 -12.19 -4.06 3.43
C TYR A 186 -12.74 -3.27 4.63
N ALA A 187 -13.75 -2.42 4.40
CA ALA A 187 -14.39 -1.67 5.49
C ALA A 187 -14.89 -2.61 6.60
N HIS A 188 -15.48 -3.74 6.21
CA HIS A 188 -15.92 -4.77 7.15
C HIS A 188 -14.76 -5.40 7.93
N SER A 189 -13.65 -5.74 7.26
CA SER A 189 -12.48 -6.38 7.89
C SER A 189 -11.84 -5.52 8.98
N ILE A 190 -11.89 -4.20 8.84
CA ILE A 190 -11.36 -3.24 9.83
C ILE A 190 -12.45 -2.63 10.74
N SER A 191 -13.67 -3.16 10.70
CA SER A 191 -14.83 -2.71 11.49
C SER A 191 -15.07 -1.19 11.38
N THR A 192 -15.04 -0.66 10.14
CA THR A 192 -15.31 0.75 9.86
C THR A 192 -16.51 0.92 8.93
N PHE A 193 -17.03 2.14 8.84
CA PHE A 193 -18.11 2.48 7.92
C PHE A 193 -17.59 3.07 6.62
N LEU A 194 -18.36 2.90 5.53
CA LEU A 194 -18.12 3.61 4.28
C LEU A 194 -18.49 5.09 4.46
N GLU A 195 -17.56 5.98 4.14
CA GLU A 195 -17.82 7.42 3.99
C GLU A 195 -18.31 7.64 2.55
N ILE A 196 -19.62 7.77 2.37
CA ILE A 196 -20.21 8.05 1.04
C ILE A 196 -20.03 9.52 0.70
N ASP A 197 -19.52 9.80 -0.50
CA ASP A 197 -19.31 11.16 -0.99
C ASP A 197 -19.84 11.32 -2.42
N ASP A 198 -20.94 12.06 -2.56
CA ASP A 198 -21.60 12.31 -3.85
C ASP A 198 -20.69 13.03 -4.85
N ARG A 199 -19.68 13.77 -4.36
CA ARG A 199 -18.70 14.46 -5.19
C ARG A 199 -17.76 13.52 -5.94
N LEU A 200 -17.80 12.21 -5.66
CA LEU A 200 -17.06 11.16 -6.34
C LEU A 200 -17.91 10.38 -7.37
N SER A 201 -19.13 10.81 -7.63
CA SER A 201 -20.05 10.19 -8.61
C SER A 201 -19.60 10.41 -10.06
N GLU A 202 -20.18 9.66 -11.01
CA GLU A 202 -19.92 9.88 -12.45
C GLU A 202 -20.47 11.22 -12.94
N ASP A 203 -21.58 11.68 -12.36
CA ASP A 203 -22.28 12.93 -12.75
C ASP A 203 -21.75 14.18 -12.03
N THR A 204 -20.62 14.07 -11.37
CA THR A 204 -19.98 15.16 -10.63
C THR A 204 -19.29 16.16 -11.54
N THR A 205 -18.76 17.23 -10.98
CA THR A 205 -17.94 18.20 -11.69
C THR A 205 -16.51 18.18 -11.17
N HIS A 206 -15.56 18.59 -12.01
CA HIS A 206 -14.14 18.74 -11.64
C HIS A 206 -13.97 19.49 -10.29
N ARG A 207 -14.66 20.63 -10.11
CA ARG A 207 -14.61 21.42 -8.88
C ARG A 207 -15.09 20.67 -7.63
N GLN A 208 -16.09 19.77 -7.80
CA GLN A 208 -16.59 18.96 -6.68
C GLN A 208 -15.57 17.89 -6.32
N VAL A 209 -14.94 17.23 -7.31
CA VAL A 209 -13.87 16.25 -7.09
C VAL A 209 -12.68 16.90 -6.39
N ASP A 210 -12.22 18.06 -6.83
CA ASP A 210 -11.12 18.79 -6.18
C ASP A 210 -11.42 19.02 -4.68
N ARG A 211 -12.65 19.47 -4.35
CA ARG A 211 -13.06 19.65 -2.96
C ARG A 211 -13.10 18.34 -2.17
N ALA A 212 -13.54 17.23 -2.79
CA ALA A 212 -13.55 15.93 -2.13
C ALA A 212 -12.13 15.45 -1.81
N VAL A 213 -11.23 15.52 -2.79
CA VAL A 213 -9.83 15.10 -2.65
C VAL A 213 -9.11 15.93 -1.57
N ARG A 214 -9.25 17.26 -1.60
CA ARG A 214 -8.66 18.13 -0.55
C ARG A 214 -9.19 17.80 0.84
N ALA A 215 -10.48 17.57 0.99
CA ALA A 215 -11.07 17.19 2.28
C ALA A 215 -10.58 15.83 2.79
N VAL A 216 -10.21 14.92 1.88
CA VAL A 216 -9.64 13.61 2.20
C VAL A 216 -8.19 13.73 2.64
N ILE A 217 -7.36 14.49 1.90
CA ILE A 217 -5.92 14.66 2.14
C ILE A 217 -5.63 15.38 3.47
N ASP A 218 -6.47 16.33 3.86
CA ASP A 218 -6.27 17.10 5.10
C ASP A 218 -6.38 16.24 6.36
N ARG A 219 -7.09 15.13 6.30
CA ARG A 219 -7.24 14.22 7.44
C ARG A 219 -6.05 13.28 7.57
N LYS A 220 -5.65 12.99 8.83
CA LYS A 220 -4.41 12.25 9.13
C LYS A 220 -4.41 10.75 8.76
N PRO A 221 -5.48 9.95 8.97
CA PRO A 221 -5.41 8.52 8.74
C PRO A 221 -5.22 8.18 7.24
N PRO A 222 -4.49 7.09 6.92
CA PRO A 222 -4.47 6.54 5.58
C PRO A 222 -5.87 6.24 5.09
N VAL A 223 -6.14 6.49 3.80
CA VAL A 223 -7.47 6.46 3.23
C VAL A 223 -7.48 5.81 1.84
N VAL A 224 -8.55 5.10 1.50
CA VAL A 224 -8.88 4.72 0.13
C VAL A 224 -10.03 5.57 -0.38
N VAL A 225 -9.91 6.01 -1.64
CA VAL A 225 -10.97 6.70 -2.39
C VAL A 225 -11.35 5.82 -3.57
N CYS A 226 -12.57 5.31 -3.60
CA CYS A 226 -13.08 4.50 -4.70
C CYS A 226 -14.05 5.30 -5.57
N SER A 227 -13.77 5.37 -6.87
CA SER A 227 -14.57 6.14 -7.82
C SER A 227 -14.61 5.48 -9.21
N HIS A 228 -14.91 6.26 -10.24
CA HIS A 228 -15.25 5.83 -11.58
C HIS A 228 -14.22 6.30 -12.61
N ARG A 229 -14.12 5.57 -13.74
CA ARG A 229 -13.22 5.91 -14.83
C ARG A 229 -13.31 7.38 -15.28
N PRO A 230 -14.49 7.98 -15.50
CA PRO A 230 -14.56 9.38 -15.93
C PRO A 230 -14.19 10.39 -14.84
N THR A 231 -14.27 10.01 -13.56
CA THR A 231 -13.99 10.89 -12.41
C THR A 231 -12.51 10.86 -12.02
N LEU A 232 -11.83 9.73 -12.23
CA LEU A 232 -10.43 9.54 -11.81
C LEU A 232 -9.43 10.54 -12.39
N PRO A 233 -9.53 11.00 -13.65
CA PRO A 233 -8.63 12.04 -14.15
C PRO A 233 -8.68 13.32 -13.31
N TRP A 234 -9.85 13.71 -12.82
CA TRP A 234 -10.01 14.86 -11.92
C TRP A 234 -9.47 14.61 -10.52
N VAL A 235 -9.47 13.34 -10.06
CA VAL A 235 -8.83 12.96 -8.79
C VAL A 235 -7.30 13.12 -8.90
N PHE A 236 -6.72 12.68 -10.03
CA PHE A 236 -5.28 12.84 -10.27
C PHE A 236 -4.89 14.31 -10.45
N ASP A 237 -5.68 15.08 -11.18
CA ASP A 237 -5.46 16.53 -11.36
C ASP A 237 -5.48 17.28 -10.01
N ALA A 238 -6.41 16.95 -9.10
CA ALA A 238 -6.48 17.52 -7.75
C ALA A 238 -5.25 17.19 -6.87
N LEU A 239 -4.44 16.21 -7.30
CA LEU A 239 -3.19 15.77 -6.67
C LEU A 239 -1.94 16.29 -7.39
N ASP A 240 -2.11 17.14 -8.42
CA ASP A 240 -1.03 17.57 -9.33
C ASP A 240 -0.30 16.38 -9.99
N LEU A 241 -1.04 15.35 -10.38
CA LEU A 241 -0.54 14.13 -11.03
C LEU A 241 -1.10 13.98 -12.44
N GLU A 242 -0.30 13.42 -13.35
CA GLU A 242 -0.78 12.96 -14.65
C GLU A 242 -1.81 11.83 -14.45
N PRO A 243 -2.89 11.81 -15.23
CA PRO A 243 -3.90 10.77 -15.15
C PRO A 243 -3.32 9.37 -15.43
N VAL A 244 -3.63 8.41 -14.56
CA VAL A 244 -3.31 7.01 -14.75
C VAL A 244 -4.55 6.27 -15.24
N ASP A 245 -4.43 5.52 -16.35
CA ASP A 245 -5.53 4.67 -16.82
C ASP A 245 -5.57 3.39 -15.98
N LEU A 246 -6.63 3.24 -15.21
CA LEU A 246 -6.83 2.12 -14.31
C LEU A 246 -7.89 1.17 -14.86
N SER A 247 -7.62 -0.11 -14.94
CA SER A 247 -8.61 -1.15 -15.18
C SER A 247 -9.57 -1.32 -13.99
N PRO A 248 -10.75 -1.94 -14.15
CA PRO A 248 -11.65 -2.15 -13.01
C PRO A 248 -11.01 -2.96 -11.88
N GLY A 249 -10.97 -2.37 -10.68
CA GLY A 249 -10.34 -2.94 -9.49
C GLY A 249 -8.83 -2.70 -9.40
N GLU A 250 -8.27 -1.87 -10.29
CA GLU A 250 -6.90 -1.36 -10.15
C GLU A 250 -6.88 -0.03 -9.38
N GLY A 251 -5.74 0.27 -8.79
CA GLY A 251 -5.52 1.47 -8.01
C GLY A 251 -4.07 1.96 -8.05
N VAL A 252 -3.90 3.16 -7.56
CA VAL A 252 -2.59 3.80 -7.33
C VAL A 252 -2.48 4.18 -5.86
N VAL A 253 -1.36 3.85 -5.26
CA VAL A 253 -0.99 4.30 -3.93
C VAL A 253 -0.22 5.61 -4.06
N VAL A 254 -0.75 6.66 -3.45
CA VAL A 254 -0.15 8.00 -3.43
C VAL A 254 0.40 8.27 -2.04
N HIS A 255 1.70 8.44 -1.95
CA HIS A 255 2.39 8.85 -0.74
C HIS A 255 2.52 10.38 -0.75
N HIS A 256 1.83 11.05 0.17
CA HIS A 256 1.80 12.51 0.22
C HIS A 256 2.18 13.07 1.59
N ARG A 257 2.65 14.31 1.62
CA ARG A 257 2.92 15.06 2.82
C ARG A 257 2.23 16.43 2.76
N LYS A 258 1.23 16.64 3.62
CA LYS A 258 0.43 17.89 3.62
C LYS A 258 -0.15 18.24 2.22
N GLY A 259 -0.58 17.23 1.48
CA GLY A 259 -1.13 17.41 0.13
C GLY A 259 -0.10 17.30 -1.00
N ALA A 260 1.17 17.62 -0.77
CA ALA A 260 2.21 17.46 -1.80
C ALA A 260 2.53 15.96 -1.98
N VAL A 261 2.44 15.47 -3.20
CA VAL A 261 2.80 14.10 -3.57
C VAL A 261 4.31 13.95 -3.51
N VAL A 262 4.76 12.84 -2.90
CA VAL A 262 6.18 12.48 -2.74
C VAL A 262 6.54 11.27 -3.58
N ALA A 263 5.65 10.29 -3.67
CA ALA A 263 5.81 9.11 -4.51
C ALA A 263 4.46 8.52 -4.89
N ILE A 264 4.43 7.75 -5.97
CA ILE A 264 3.29 6.93 -6.38
C ILE A 264 3.77 5.53 -6.72
N GLU A 265 2.90 4.54 -6.55
CA GLU A 265 3.14 3.15 -6.95
C GLU A 265 1.83 2.46 -7.31
N PRO A 266 1.83 1.40 -8.14
CA PRO A 266 0.65 0.56 -8.36
C PRO A 266 0.20 -0.12 -7.07
N LEU A 267 -1.13 -0.27 -6.92
CA LEU A 267 -1.75 -1.04 -5.83
C LEU A 267 -1.78 -2.52 -6.16
#